data_ee0e9fe611e3b490fd08f83ec400b706
#
_entry.id   ee0e9fe611e3b490fd08f83ec400b706
#
_cell.length_a   1.000
_cell.length_b   1.000
_cell.length_c   1.000
_cell.angle_alpha   90.00
_cell.angle_beta   90.00
_cell.angle_gamma   90.00
#
_symmetry.space_group_name_H-M   'P 1'
#
loop_
_entity.id
_entity.type
_entity.pdbx_description
1 polymer ?
#
loop_
_entity_poly.entity_id
_entity_poly.type
_entity_poly.pdbx_seq_one_letter_code
_entity_poly.pdbx_strand_id
1 'polypeptide(L)'
;LSQLIQSTQDDLITTEELIIQWETDLEKIANSADIYPLMTDGYNSLTNSLVKYIDILRNEKQYLEQDQKDNLIQIADMKEEIRNLDERLGGATQERETLIQKIEAQARVKEQFDKVEKMFNSAEARVFRENNNVILRLIGLTFESNESKIIKESIPLLVKVEKAIDVYPRSEIIIEGHTDSQGDDQLNQKLSQLRADSIKQYMINAMRVKSYRIIATGFGETRPVANNETALGREKNRRIDIVLHSSQSNEIN
;
A
#
# COMPACT_ATOMS: atom_id res chain seq x y z
N LEU A 1 -35.52 44.13 -21.53
CA LEU A 1 -34.10 44.36 -21.24
C LEU A 1 -33.76 43.90 -19.79
N SER A 2 -34.55 44.37 -18.80
CA SER A 2 -34.32 44.05 -17.39
C SER A 2 -34.40 42.53 -17.07
N GLN A 3 -35.37 41.81 -17.64
CA GLN A 3 -35.48 40.35 -17.49
C GLN A 3 -34.35 39.58 -18.16
N LEU A 4 -33.85 40.08 -19.29
CA LEU A 4 -32.72 39.45 -19.99
C LEU A 4 -31.40 39.64 -19.21
N ILE A 5 -31.21 40.80 -18.58
CA ILE A 5 -30.06 41.09 -17.74
C ILE A 5 -30.10 40.20 -16.47
N GLN A 6 -31.28 40.04 -15.88
CA GLN A 6 -31.43 39.16 -14.70
C GLN A 6 -31.13 37.69 -15.06
N SER A 7 -31.67 37.18 -16.19
CA SER A 7 -31.40 35.81 -16.64
C SER A 7 -29.91 35.58 -16.93
N THR A 8 -29.23 36.54 -17.57
CA THR A 8 -27.78 36.40 -17.81
C THR A 8 -26.94 36.50 -16.53
N GLN A 9 -27.40 37.27 -15.52
CA GLN A 9 -26.75 37.29 -14.20
C GLN A 9 -26.92 35.97 -13.46
N ASP A 10 -28.11 35.38 -13.49
CA ASP A 10 -28.39 34.10 -12.85
C ASP A 10 -27.59 32.96 -13.52
N ASP A 11 -27.49 32.96 -14.86
CA ASP A 11 -26.65 32.01 -15.62
C ASP A 11 -25.16 32.19 -15.30
N LEU A 12 -24.70 33.42 -15.10
CA LEU A 12 -23.30 33.71 -14.71
C LEU A 12 -22.98 33.16 -13.32
N ILE A 13 -23.87 33.42 -12.35
CA ILE A 13 -23.70 32.91 -10.96
C ILE A 13 -23.64 31.37 -10.97
N THR A 14 -24.54 30.72 -11.72
CA THR A 14 -24.54 29.24 -11.81
C THR A 14 -23.26 28.72 -12.46
N THR A 15 -22.71 29.44 -13.43
CA THR A 15 -21.46 29.06 -14.10
C THR A 15 -20.25 29.23 -13.16
N GLU A 16 -20.22 30.30 -12.37
CA GLU A 16 -19.19 30.55 -11.37
C GLU A 16 -19.20 29.48 -10.28
N GLU A 17 -20.38 29.10 -9.77
CA GLU A 17 -20.51 28.02 -8.77
C GLU A 17 -20.01 26.68 -9.33
N LEU A 18 -20.31 26.34 -10.59
CA LEU A 18 -19.80 25.14 -11.24
C LEU A 18 -18.28 25.16 -11.41
N ILE A 19 -17.71 26.29 -11.75
CA ILE A 19 -16.24 26.45 -11.86
C ILE A 19 -15.59 26.21 -10.49
N ILE A 20 -16.09 26.82 -9.41
CA ILE A 20 -15.59 26.64 -8.06
C ILE A 20 -15.68 25.17 -7.62
N GLN A 21 -16.77 24.49 -7.97
CA GLN A 21 -16.94 23.06 -7.66
C GLN A 21 -15.91 22.21 -8.41
N TRP A 22 -15.69 22.45 -9.71
CA TRP A 22 -14.69 21.75 -10.50
C TRP A 22 -13.26 22.00 -10.00
N GLU A 23 -12.96 23.23 -9.63
CA GLU A 23 -11.68 23.60 -9.01
C GLU A 23 -11.42 22.80 -7.72
N THR A 24 -12.42 22.73 -6.85
CA THR A 24 -12.35 21.95 -5.61
C THR A 24 -12.16 20.45 -5.88
N ASP A 25 -12.83 19.91 -6.87
CA ASP A 25 -12.72 18.48 -7.20
C ASP A 25 -11.38 18.15 -7.87
N LEU A 26 -10.85 19.04 -8.70
CA LEU A 26 -9.50 18.92 -9.26
C LEU A 26 -8.42 18.98 -8.18
N GLU A 27 -8.56 19.87 -7.19
CA GLU A 27 -7.63 19.92 -6.06
C GLU A 27 -7.65 18.62 -5.23
N LYS A 28 -8.84 18.06 -4.98
CA LYS A 28 -8.96 16.77 -4.28
C LYS A 28 -8.25 15.65 -5.05
N ILE A 29 -8.45 15.59 -6.37
CA ILE A 29 -7.82 14.58 -7.23
C ILE A 29 -6.29 14.78 -7.21
N ALA A 30 -5.80 16.00 -7.37
CA ALA A 30 -4.38 16.31 -7.34
C ALA A 30 -3.73 15.94 -6.00
N ASN A 31 -4.39 16.28 -4.90
CA ASN A 31 -3.94 15.92 -3.56
C ASN A 31 -3.89 14.40 -3.36
N SER A 32 -4.87 13.67 -3.89
CA SER A 32 -4.88 12.20 -3.79
C SER A 32 -3.77 11.53 -4.61
N ALA A 33 -3.30 12.20 -5.65
CA ALA A 33 -2.25 11.73 -6.57
C ALA A 33 -0.84 12.25 -6.24
N ASP A 34 -0.66 13.04 -5.16
CA ASP A 34 0.60 13.71 -4.82
C ASP A 34 1.11 14.69 -5.89
N ILE A 35 0.21 15.25 -6.66
CA ILE A 35 0.55 16.20 -7.71
C ILE A 35 0.41 17.60 -7.13
N TYR A 36 1.55 18.30 -6.99
CA TYR A 36 1.58 19.69 -6.57
C TYR A 36 1.94 20.58 -7.76
N PRO A 37 0.97 21.30 -8.34
CA PRO A 37 1.32 22.43 -9.19
C PRO A 37 1.92 23.54 -8.32
N LEU A 38 2.94 24.20 -8.81
CA LEU A 38 3.33 25.49 -8.27
C LEU A 38 2.09 26.39 -8.35
N MET A 39 1.65 26.94 -7.22
CA MET A 39 0.42 27.77 -7.12
C MET A 39 0.41 29.02 -8.04
N THR A 40 1.53 29.27 -8.75
CA THR A 40 1.70 30.40 -9.66
C THR A 40 1.12 30.21 -11.07
N ASP A 41 0.83 28.97 -11.49
CA ASP A 41 0.58 28.69 -12.91
C ASP A 41 -0.89 28.40 -13.28
N GLY A 42 -1.81 28.48 -12.31
CA GLY A 42 -3.25 28.32 -12.53
C GLY A 42 -3.71 26.88 -12.87
N TYR A 43 -5.03 26.70 -13.00
CA TYR A 43 -5.70 25.39 -13.18
C TYR A 43 -5.28 24.61 -14.44
N ASN A 44 -4.82 25.29 -15.48
CA ASN A 44 -4.31 24.63 -16.70
C ASN A 44 -3.02 23.84 -16.40
N SER A 45 -2.17 24.32 -15.50
CA SER A 45 -0.97 23.61 -15.06
C SER A 45 -1.31 22.37 -14.24
N LEU A 46 -2.29 22.48 -13.35
CA LEU A 46 -2.80 21.37 -12.55
C LEU A 46 -3.39 20.27 -13.44
N THR A 47 -4.27 20.64 -14.35
CA THR A 47 -4.90 19.70 -15.29
C THR A 47 -3.84 18.97 -16.13
N ASN A 48 -2.86 19.71 -16.66
CA ASN A 48 -1.75 19.11 -17.43
C ASN A 48 -0.90 18.16 -16.59
N SER A 49 -0.66 18.50 -15.32
CA SER A 49 0.09 17.64 -14.40
C SER A 49 -0.68 16.38 -14.05
N LEU A 50 -2.00 16.48 -13.83
CA LEU A 50 -2.89 15.32 -13.60
C LEU A 50 -2.94 14.41 -14.83
N VAL A 51 -3.07 14.95 -16.02
CA VAL A 51 -3.06 14.16 -17.27
C VAL A 51 -1.75 13.41 -17.42
N LYS A 52 -0.60 14.07 -17.22
CA LYS A 52 0.72 13.42 -17.26
C LYS A 52 0.84 12.31 -16.22
N TYR A 53 0.35 12.53 -15.01
CA TYR A 53 0.41 11.52 -13.96
C TYR A 53 -0.48 10.31 -14.26
N ILE A 54 -1.69 10.56 -14.77
CA ILE A 54 -2.60 9.49 -15.24
C ILE A 54 -1.94 8.67 -16.35
N ASP A 55 -1.26 9.32 -17.30
CA ASP A 55 -0.57 8.63 -18.38
C ASP A 55 0.62 7.82 -17.87
N ILE A 56 1.37 8.32 -16.88
CA ILE A 56 2.44 7.56 -16.22
C ILE A 56 1.87 6.32 -15.54
N LEU A 57 0.81 6.47 -14.74
CA LEU A 57 0.17 5.34 -14.04
C LEU A 57 -0.43 4.32 -15.02
N ARG A 58 -1.01 4.79 -16.14
CA ARG A 58 -1.55 3.92 -17.18
C ARG A 58 -0.44 3.11 -17.84
N ASN A 59 0.68 3.75 -18.16
CA ASN A 59 1.84 3.08 -18.76
C ASN A 59 2.47 2.08 -17.78
N GLU A 60 2.62 2.44 -16.51
CA GLU A 60 3.13 1.55 -15.46
C GLU A 60 2.21 0.35 -15.26
N LYS A 61 0.90 0.59 -15.18
CA LYS A 61 -0.10 -0.48 -15.12
C LYS A 61 0.01 -1.41 -16.33
N GLN A 62 0.09 -0.86 -17.53
CA GLN A 62 0.20 -1.64 -18.75
C GLN A 62 1.51 -2.45 -18.82
N TYR A 63 2.61 -1.86 -18.35
CA TYR A 63 3.89 -2.57 -18.22
C TYR A 63 3.78 -3.74 -17.24
N LEU A 64 3.20 -3.52 -16.05
CA LEU A 64 3.02 -4.57 -15.04
C LEU A 64 2.06 -5.68 -15.50
N GLU A 65 0.99 -5.33 -16.21
CA GLU A 65 0.07 -6.31 -16.81
C GLU A 65 0.77 -7.16 -17.89
N GLN A 66 1.64 -6.53 -18.70
CA GLN A 66 2.44 -7.24 -19.70
C GLN A 66 3.48 -8.14 -19.05
N ASP A 67 4.24 -7.65 -18.07
CA ASP A 67 5.22 -8.44 -17.30
C ASP A 67 4.57 -9.64 -16.62
N GLN A 68 3.38 -9.44 -16.07
CA GLN A 68 2.58 -10.52 -15.49
C GLN A 68 2.20 -11.58 -16.53
N LYS A 69 1.81 -11.16 -17.71
CA LYS A 69 1.45 -12.04 -18.81
C LYS A 69 2.66 -12.83 -19.33
N ASP A 70 3.79 -12.14 -19.47
CA ASP A 70 5.03 -12.74 -19.93
C ASP A 70 5.57 -13.77 -18.93
N ASN A 71 5.48 -13.47 -17.63
CA ASN A 71 5.81 -14.42 -16.56
C ASN A 71 4.90 -15.67 -16.58
N LEU A 72 3.59 -15.50 -16.85
CA LEU A 72 2.68 -16.63 -16.97
C LEU A 72 2.98 -17.50 -18.20
N ILE A 73 3.38 -16.89 -19.32
CA ILE A 73 3.80 -17.60 -20.51
C ILE A 73 5.08 -18.40 -20.22
N GLN A 74 6.09 -17.78 -19.60
CA GLN A 74 7.32 -18.48 -19.22
C GLN A 74 7.05 -19.67 -18.27
N ILE A 75 6.14 -19.53 -17.33
CA ILE A 75 5.72 -20.63 -16.44
C ILE A 75 5.06 -21.77 -17.25
N ALA A 76 4.23 -21.43 -18.24
CA ALA A 76 3.58 -22.41 -19.09
C ALA A 76 4.60 -23.14 -19.97
N ASP A 77 5.52 -22.41 -20.58
CA ASP A 77 6.58 -22.96 -21.42
C ASP A 77 7.52 -23.88 -20.63
N MET A 78 7.93 -23.45 -19.43
CA MET A 78 8.74 -24.30 -18.54
C MET A 78 8.02 -25.60 -18.13
N LYS A 79 6.69 -25.53 -17.88
CA LYS A 79 5.90 -26.73 -17.57
C LYS A 79 5.82 -27.68 -18.75
N GLU A 80 5.71 -27.15 -19.97
CA GLU A 80 5.67 -27.95 -21.17
C GLU A 80 7.04 -28.58 -21.48
N GLU A 81 8.12 -27.84 -21.27
CA GLU A 81 9.48 -28.34 -21.39
C GLU A 81 9.77 -29.46 -20.38
N ILE A 82 9.35 -29.30 -19.12
CA ILE A 82 9.43 -30.36 -18.10
C ILE A 82 8.68 -31.61 -18.56
N ARG A 83 7.46 -31.45 -19.10
CA ARG A 83 6.68 -32.59 -19.61
C ARG A 83 7.35 -33.29 -20.77
N ASN A 84 7.89 -32.53 -21.74
CA ASN A 84 8.61 -33.06 -22.87
C ASN A 84 9.90 -33.78 -22.46
N LEU A 85 10.61 -33.25 -21.46
CA LEU A 85 11.79 -33.90 -20.89
C LEU A 85 11.41 -35.20 -20.15
N ASP A 86 10.28 -35.24 -19.48
CA ASP A 86 9.77 -36.45 -18.82
C ASP A 86 9.43 -37.56 -19.78
N GLU A 87 8.74 -37.24 -20.89
CA GLU A 87 8.45 -38.17 -21.97
C GLU A 87 9.73 -38.71 -22.61
N ARG A 88 10.78 -37.87 -22.75
CA ARG A 88 12.08 -38.26 -23.34
C ARG A 88 12.98 -39.08 -22.42
N LEU A 89 12.87 -38.87 -21.11
CA LEU A 89 13.71 -39.52 -20.09
C LEU A 89 13.05 -40.72 -19.40
N GLY A 90 11.77 -41.00 -19.70
CA GLY A 90 11.08 -42.20 -19.22
C GLY A 90 10.78 -42.22 -17.75
N GLY A 91 10.57 -41.02 -17.12
CA GLY A 91 10.15 -40.95 -15.75
C GLY A 91 10.91 -39.96 -14.87
N ALA A 92 10.27 -39.58 -13.78
CA ALA A 92 10.65 -38.50 -12.91
C ALA A 92 12.06 -38.60 -12.32
N THR A 93 12.95 -37.76 -12.77
CA THR A 93 14.18 -37.53 -12.02
C THR A 93 13.88 -36.68 -10.77
N GLN A 94 14.68 -36.89 -9.73
CA GLN A 94 14.56 -36.12 -8.45
C GLN A 94 14.64 -34.61 -8.67
N GLU A 95 15.33 -34.19 -9.71
CA GLU A 95 15.50 -32.79 -10.12
C GLU A 95 14.19 -32.20 -10.66
N ARG A 96 13.39 -32.94 -11.43
CA ARG A 96 12.07 -32.55 -11.90
C ARG A 96 11.09 -32.33 -10.75
N GLU A 97 11.03 -33.28 -9.81
CA GLU A 97 10.16 -33.15 -8.63
C GLU A 97 10.51 -31.90 -7.82
N THR A 98 11.81 -31.64 -7.65
CA THR A 98 12.29 -30.43 -6.96
C THR A 98 11.87 -29.16 -7.71
N LEU A 99 11.93 -29.16 -9.04
CA LEU A 99 11.55 -28.01 -9.85
C LEU A 99 10.04 -27.75 -9.81
N ILE A 100 9.22 -28.80 -9.88
CA ILE A 100 7.76 -28.72 -9.73
C ILE A 100 7.41 -28.16 -8.36
N GLN A 101 8.02 -28.67 -7.30
CA GLN A 101 7.78 -28.18 -5.93
C GLN A 101 8.14 -26.68 -5.79
N LYS A 102 9.24 -26.24 -6.42
CA LYS A 102 9.62 -24.82 -6.45
C LYS A 102 8.59 -23.96 -7.17
N ILE A 103 8.11 -24.39 -8.34
CA ILE A 103 7.09 -23.68 -9.10
C ILE A 103 5.77 -23.58 -8.31
N GLU A 104 5.35 -24.68 -7.71
CA GLU A 104 4.12 -24.70 -6.89
C GLU A 104 4.26 -23.84 -5.62
N ALA A 105 5.44 -23.82 -4.99
CA ALA A 105 5.71 -22.95 -3.86
C ALA A 105 5.65 -21.47 -4.25
N GLN A 106 6.23 -21.10 -5.38
CA GLN A 106 6.17 -19.73 -5.91
C GLN A 106 4.73 -19.32 -6.26
N ALA A 107 3.96 -20.21 -6.88
CA ALA A 107 2.56 -19.97 -7.21
C ALA A 107 1.72 -19.74 -5.95
N ARG A 108 1.92 -20.54 -4.89
CA ARG A 108 1.26 -20.34 -3.59
C ARG A 108 1.60 -19.02 -2.94
N VAL A 109 2.87 -18.63 -2.96
CA VAL A 109 3.32 -17.35 -2.40
C VAL A 109 2.67 -16.17 -3.13
N LYS A 110 2.55 -16.26 -4.46
CA LYS A 110 1.87 -15.24 -5.27
C LYS A 110 0.38 -15.19 -4.96
N GLU A 111 -0.29 -16.32 -4.91
CA GLU A 111 -1.73 -16.39 -4.60
C GLU A 111 -2.04 -15.79 -3.21
N GLN A 112 -1.20 -16.09 -2.22
CA GLN A 112 -1.34 -15.51 -0.88
C GLN A 112 -1.19 -13.98 -0.91
N PHE A 113 -0.22 -13.46 -1.65
CA PHE A 113 0.00 -12.03 -1.81
C PHE A 113 -1.21 -11.35 -2.48
N ASP A 114 -1.64 -11.86 -3.63
CA ASP A 114 -2.78 -11.34 -4.40
C ASP A 114 -4.07 -11.35 -3.55
N LYS A 115 -4.24 -12.38 -2.73
CA LYS A 115 -5.37 -12.47 -1.79
C LYS A 115 -5.34 -11.35 -0.77
N VAL A 116 -4.18 -11.05 -0.19
CA VAL A 116 -4.03 -9.98 0.81
C VAL A 116 -4.17 -8.61 0.15
N GLU A 117 -3.54 -8.38 -1.00
CA GLU A 117 -3.64 -7.12 -1.73
C GLU A 117 -5.11 -6.75 -2.02
N LYS A 118 -5.92 -7.72 -2.47
CA LYS A 118 -7.35 -7.52 -2.76
C LYS A 118 -8.23 -7.21 -1.53
N MET A 119 -7.73 -7.40 -0.31
CA MET A 119 -8.50 -7.09 0.91
C MET A 119 -8.57 -5.59 1.20
N PHE A 120 -7.63 -4.80 0.67
CA PHE A 120 -7.48 -3.39 0.97
C PHE A 120 -7.73 -2.52 -0.27
N ASN A 121 -8.36 -1.38 -0.06
CA ASN A 121 -8.41 -0.33 -1.07
C ASN A 121 -7.24 0.67 -0.84
N SER A 122 -7.02 1.56 -1.81
CA SER A 122 -5.90 2.52 -1.79
C SER A 122 -5.95 3.53 -0.65
N ALA A 123 -7.13 3.78 -0.06
CA ALA A 123 -7.28 4.66 1.10
C ALA A 123 -7.02 3.94 2.43
N GLU A 124 -7.09 2.62 2.46
CA GLU A 124 -6.92 1.81 3.68
C GLU A 124 -5.46 1.40 3.89
N ALA A 125 -4.87 0.78 2.88
CA ALA A 125 -3.47 0.34 2.95
C ALA A 125 -2.87 0.16 1.56
N ARG A 126 -1.53 0.25 1.50
CA ARG A 126 -0.74 -0.24 0.38
C ARG A 126 -0.08 -1.55 0.77
N VAL A 127 -0.25 -2.57 -0.06
CA VAL A 127 0.36 -3.88 0.13
C VAL A 127 1.44 -4.05 -0.93
N PHE A 128 2.65 -4.37 -0.51
CA PHE A 128 3.76 -4.62 -1.43
C PHE A 128 4.72 -5.65 -0.87
N ARG A 129 5.57 -6.20 -1.72
CA ARG A 129 6.60 -7.16 -1.33
C ARG A 129 7.96 -6.50 -1.37
N GLU A 130 8.75 -6.82 -0.35
CA GLU A 130 10.17 -6.47 -0.30
C GLU A 130 10.94 -7.71 0.13
N ASN A 131 11.75 -8.27 -0.78
CA ASN A 131 12.40 -9.57 -0.59
C ASN A 131 11.37 -10.67 -0.27
N ASN A 132 11.50 -11.31 0.91
CA ASN A 132 10.58 -12.35 1.40
C ASN A 132 9.47 -11.80 2.32
N ASN A 133 9.38 -10.50 2.47
CA ASN A 133 8.42 -9.86 3.36
C ASN A 133 7.20 -9.35 2.58
N VAL A 134 6.05 -9.44 3.21
CA VAL A 134 4.85 -8.72 2.77
C VAL A 134 4.64 -7.54 3.71
N ILE A 135 4.60 -6.35 3.16
CA ILE A 135 4.47 -5.11 3.92
C ILE A 135 3.08 -4.52 3.69
N LEU A 136 2.35 -4.32 4.79
CA LEU A 136 1.07 -3.64 4.83
C LEU A 136 1.31 -2.23 5.38
N ARG A 137 1.39 -1.25 4.51
CA ARG A 137 1.49 0.16 4.90
C ARG A 137 0.09 0.72 5.14
N LEU A 138 -0.25 0.93 6.40
CA LEU A 138 -1.58 1.37 6.80
C LEU A 138 -1.74 2.88 6.61
N ILE A 139 -2.50 3.29 5.60
CA ILE A 139 -2.78 4.69 5.28
C ILE A 139 -3.98 5.19 6.10
N GLY A 140 -5.03 4.37 6.21
CA GLY A 140 -6.25 4.70 6.93
C GLY A 140 -6.16 4.52 8.46
N LEU A 141 -4.99 4.15 9.01
CA LEU A 141 -4.79 4.03 10.45
C LEU A 141 -4.39 5.38 11.03
N THR A 142 -5.28 5.99 11.75
CA THR A 142 -5.06 7.30 12.37
C THR A 142 -5.00 7.21 13.88
N PHE A 143 -4.22 8.11 14.48
CA PHE A 143 -4.14 8.36 15.92
C PHE A 143 -4.51 9.81 16.19
N GLU A 144 -4.99 10.12 17.37
CA GLU A 144 -5.11 11.50 17.79
C GLU A 144 -3.74 12.18 17.86
N SER A 145 -3.72 13.51 17.70
CA SER A 145 -2.46 14.27 17.68
C SER A 145 -1.68 14.03 18.98
N ASN A 146 -0.42 13.65 18.85
CA ASN A 146 0.48 13.28 19.95
C ASN A 146 0.02 12.11 20.84
N GLU A 147 -0.95 11.30 20.36
CA GLU A 147 -1.44 10.13 21.08
C GLU A 147 -1.06 8.83 20.37
N SER A 148 -1.14 7.74 21.13
CA SER A 148 -0.94 6.37 20.66
C SER A 148 -2.20 5.51 20.75
N LYS A 149 -3.33 6.11 21.17
CA LYS A 149 -4.58 5.39 21.32
C LYS A 149 -5.22 5.13 19.98
N ILE A 150 -5.61 3.88 19.74
CA ILE A 150 -6.34 3.47 18.54
C ILE A 150 -7.77 4.06 18.61
N ILE A 151 -8.15 4.79 17.58
CA ILE A 151 -9.51 5.34 17.46
C ILE A 151 -10.48 4.29 16.92
N LYS A 152 -11.78 4.45 17.24
CA LYS A 152 -12.81 3.47 16.84
C LYS A 152 -12.94 3.31 15.33
N GLU A 153 -12.72 4.36 14.59
CA GLU A 153 -12.78 4.43 13.12
C GLU A 153 -11.71 3.55 12.46
N SER A 154 -10.61 3.27 13.15
CA SER A 154 -9.53 2.39 12.67
C SER A 154 -9.83 0.89 12.87
N ILE A 155 -10.83 0.52 13.67
CA ILE A 155 -11.13 -0.88 13.97
C ILE A 155 -11.49 -1.70 12.72
N PRO A 156 -12.31 -1.21 11.76
CA PRO A 156 -12.61 -1.95 10.53
C PRO A 156 -11.36 -2.29 9.71
N LEU A 157 -10.38 -1.37 9.66
CA LEU A 157 -9.11 -1.61 9.00
C LEU A 157 -8.31 -2.70 9.73
N LEU A 158 -8.25 -2.64 11.06
CA LEU A 158 -7.57 -3.66 11.87
C LEU A 158 -8.18 -5.06 11.73
N VAL A 159 -9.49 -5.18 11.53
CA VAL A 159 -10.14 -6.46 11.21
C VAL A 159 -9.68 -7.01 9.85
N LYS A 160 -9.42 -6.15 8.86
CA LYS A 160 -8.82 -6.58 7.59
C LYS A 160 -7.37 -7.01 7.76
N VAL A 161 -6.61 -6.31 8.61
CA VAL A 161 -5.24 -6.68 8.98
C VAL A 161 -5.21 -8.07 9.63
N GLU A 162 -6.14 -8.39 10.53
CA GLU A 162 -6.28 -9.72 11.11
C GLU A 162 -6.42 -10.80 10.03
N LYS A 163 -7.36 -10.60 9.09
CA LYS A 163 -7.56 -11.53 7.97
C LYS A 163 -6.31 -11.67 7.08
N ALA A 164 -5.55 -10.60 6.90
CA ALA A 164 -4.30 -10.63 6.15
C ALA A 164 -3.21 -11.44 6.90
N ILE A 165 -3.11 -11.28 8.22
CA ILE A 165 -2.21 -12.06 9.07
C ILE A 165 -2.57 -13.56 9.05
N ASP A 166 -3.85 -13.90 8.99
CA ASP A 166 -4.32 -15.29 8.91
C ASP A 166 -3.92 -15.99 7.60
N VAL A 167 -3.69 -15.22 6.52
CA VAL A 167 -3.12 -15.78 5.27
C VAL A 167 -1.66 -16.22 5.47
N TYR A 168 -0.96 -15.64 6.45
CA TYR A 168 0.45 -15.93 6.79
C TYR A 168 0.61 -16.44 8.22
N PRO A 169 0.04 -17.61 8.58
CA PRO A 169 -0.07 -18.06 9.98
C PRO A 169 1.27 -18.34 10.65
N ARG A 170 2.33 -18.58 9.86
CA ARG A 170 3.69 -18.88 10.36
C ARG A 170 4.64 -17.69 10.33
N SER A 171 4.23 -16.56 9.79
CA SER A 171 5.09 -15.38 9.70
C SER A 171 5.30 -14.73 11.06
N GLU A 172 6.50 -14.22 11.28
CA GLU A 172 6.78 -13.23 12.29
C GLU A 172 6.17 -11.89 11.85
N ILE A 173 5.65 -11.12 12.78
CA ILE A 173 4.96 -9.85 12.53
C ILE A 173 5.80 -8.75 13.16
N ILE A 174 6.32 -7.86 12.32
CA ILE A 174 7.05 -6.68 12.80
C ILE A 174 6.16 -5.46 12.56
N ILE A 175 5.86 -4.73 13.63
CA ILE A 175 5.07 -3.50 13.57
C ILE A 175 6.05 -2.34 13.67
N GLU A 176 6.14 -1.56 12.60
CA GLU A 176 7.03 -0.40 12.52
C GLU A 176 6.22 0.89 12.65
N GLY A 177 6.52 1.69 13.68
CA GLY A 177 5.92 3.00 13.89
C GLY A 177 6.80 4.11 13.33
N HIS A 178 6.20 5.09 12.65
CA HIS A 178 6.93 6.21 12.05
C HIS A 178 6.22 7.54 12.35
N THR A 179 7.00 8.63 12.40
CA THR A 179 6.54 10.00 12.48
C THR A 179 7.01 10.80 11.27
N ASP A 180 6.49 11.99 11.11
CA ASP A 180 7.14 13.02 10.30
C ASP A 180 8.29 13.68 11.08
N SER A 181 8.95 14.66 10.45
CA SER A 181 10.09 15.39 11.03
C SER A 181 9.68 16.62 11.85
N GLN A 182 8.43 16.73 12.27
CA GLN A 182 8.01 17.84 13.14
C GLN A 182 8.17 17.45 14.60
N GLY A 183 8.83 18.32 15.35
CA GLY A 183 9.01 18.17 16.80
C GLY A 183 10.42 17.74 17.18
N ASP A 184 10.54 17.21 18.37
CA ASP A 184 11.80 16.71 18.93
C ASP A 184 12.01 15.24 18.55
N ASP A 185 13.22 14.90 18.11
CA ASP A 185 13.57 13.55 17.64
C ASP A 185 13.32 12.47 18.68
N GLN A 186 13.63 12.76 19.97
CA GLN A 186 13.43 11.80 21.05
C GLN A 186 11.94 11.59 21.35
N LEU A 187 11.13 12.67 21.26
CA LEU A 187 9.69 12.58 21.39
C LEU A 187 9.09 11.79 20.21
N ASN A 188 9.55 12.04 18.98
CA ASN A 188 9.15 11.31 17.79
C ASN A 188 9.50 9.81 17.90
N GLN A 189 10.70 9.49 18.38
CA GLN A 189 11.11 8.12 18.63
C GLN A 189 10.20 7.43 19.65
N LYS A 190 9.91 8.10 20.77
CA LYS A 190 9.03 7.59 21.82
C LYS A 190 7.59 7.43 21.34
N LEU A 191 7.05 8.41 20.61
CA LEU A 191 5.69 8.39 20.11
C LEU A 191 5.48 7.25 19.10
N SER A 192 6.43 7.06 18.18
CA SER A 192 6.38 5.98 17.19
C SER A 192 6.43 4.60 17.87
N GLN A 193 7.26 4.44 18.91
CA GLN A 193 7.30 3.21 19.71
C GLN A 193 5.96 2.95 20.40
N LEU A 194 5.39 3.94 21.08
CA LEU A 194 4.10 3.82 21.77
C LEU A 194 2.97 3.44 20.81
N ARG A 195 2.97 3.97 19.59
CA ARG A 195 1.99 3.63 18.55
C ARG A 195 2.14 2.18 18.09
N ALA A 196 3.37 1.75 17.82
CA ALA A 196 3.65 0.36 17.47
C ALA A 196 3.25 -0.61 18.59
N ASP A 197 3.53 -0.26 19.85
CA ASP A 197 3.15 -1.04 21.01
C ASP A 197 1.63 -1.12 21.19
N SER A 198 0.89 -0.03 20.92
CA SER A 198 -0.57 -0.02 21.00
C SER A 198 -1.19 -0.97 19.97
N ILE A 199 -0.66 -1.02 18.74
CA ILE A 199 -1.10 -1.99 17.73
C ILE A 199 -0.74 -3.41 18.15
N LYS A 200 0.46 -3.66 18.68
CA LYS A 200 0.86 -4.95 19.22
C LYS A 200 -0.11 -5.43 20.30
N GLN A 201 -0.45 -4.57 21.27
CA GLN A 201 -1.37 -4.92 22.34
C GLN A 201 -2.77 -5.23 21.80
N TYR A 202 -3.23 -4.47 20.80
CA TYR A 202 -4.49 -4.74 20.13
C TYR A 202 -4.48 -6.11 19.45
N MET A 203 -3.42 -6.44 18.71
CA MET A 203 -3.27 -7.75 18.04
C MET A 203 -3.26 -8.91 19.05
N ILE A 204 -2.62 -8.74 20.18
CA ILE A 204 -2.58 -9.77 21.22
C ILE A 204 -3.97 -9.95 21.86
N ASN A 205 -4.60 -8.84 22.27
CA ASN A 205 -5.80 -8.87 23.10
C ASN A 205 -7.08 -9.12 22.27
N ALA A 206 -7.23 -8.46 21.11
CA ALA A 206 -8.43 -8.51 20.28
C ALA A 206 -8.34 -9.60 19.20
N MET A 207 -7.20 -9.69 18.49
CA MET A 207 -7.00 -10.66 17.41
C MET A 207 -6.40 -11.99 17.90
N ARG A 208 -6.04 -12.10 19.19
CA ARG A 208 -5.46 -13.30 19.81
C ARG A 208 -4.17 -13.80 19.13
N VAL A 209 -3.45 -12.93 18.48
CA VAL A 209 -2.15 -13.25 17.90
C VAL A 209 -1.15 -13.55 19.03
N LYS A 210 -0.38 -14.62 18.89
CA LYS A 210 0.59 -15.02 19.91
C LYS A 210 1.69 -13.97 20.04
N SER A 211 1.96 -13.54 21.28
CA SER A 211 2.91 -12.45 21.59
C SER A 211 4.32 -12.69 21.06
N TYR A 212 4.77 -13.96 21.04
CA TYR A 212 6.08 -14.33 20.52
C TYR A 212 6.23 -14.14 19.01
N ARG A 213 5.13 -13.98 18.28
CA ARG A 213 5.14 -13.70 16.84
C ARG A 213 5.24 -12.22 16.53
N ILE A 214 5.13 -11.33 17.53
CA ILE A 214 4.97 -9.89 17.26
C ILE A 214 6.11 -9.11 17.89
N ILE A 215 6.82 -8.38 17.05
CA ILE A 215 7.81 -7.37 17.45
C ILE A 215 7.22 -6.00 17.13
N ALA A 216 7.36 -5.02 18.03
CA ALA A 216 6.98 -3.64 17.80
C ALA A 216 8.20 -2.74 17.93
N THR A 217 8.43 -1.90 16.92
CA THR A 217 9.60 -1.02 16.86
C THR A 217 9.18 0.36 16.36
N GLY A 218 9.55 1.40 17.11
CA GLY A 218 9.44 2.78 16.67
C GLY A 218 10.71 3.21 15.93
N PHE A 219 10.55 3.94 14.86
CA PHE A 219 11.64 4.50 14.07
C PHE A 219 11.65 6.03 14.09
N GLY A 220 10.68 6.66 14.78
CA GLY A 220 10.54 8.11 14.73
C GLY A 220 10.48 8.59 13.28
N GLU A 221 11.22 9.63 12.98
CA GLU A 221 11.33 10.25 11.65
C GLU A 221 12.46 9.70 10.78
N THR A 222 13.23 8.72 11.26
CA THR A 222 14.48 8.27 10.62
C THR A 222 14.30 7.52 9.30
N ARG A 223 13.06 7.09 8.99
CA ARG A 223 12.74 6.34 7.77
C ARG A 223 11.58 6.99 7.00
N PRO A 224 11.78 8.19 6.40
CA PRO A 224 10.74 8.86 5.63
C PRO A 224 10.48 8.11 4.31
N VAL A 225 9.21 8.12 3.88
CA VAL A 225 8.76 7.56 2.59
C VAL A 225 8.25 8.65 1.65
N ALA A 226 8.16 9.88 2.14
CA ALA A 226 7.75 11.06 1.39
C ALA A 226 8.50 12.32 1.90
N ASN A 227 8.41 13.42 1.14
CA ASN A 227 9.08 14.66 1.50
C ASN A 227 8.44 15.31 2.74
N ASN A 228 9.22 15.50 3.81
CA ASN A 228 8.78 16.13 5.05
C ASN A 228 8.50 17.64 4.95
N GLU A 229 8.92 18.29 3.88
CA GLU A 229 8.67 19.72 3.65
C GLU A 229 7.19 19.98 3.32
N THR A 230 6.51 19.02 2.70
CA THR A 230 5.11 19.13 2.32
C THR A 230 4.18 18.56 3.40
N ALA A 231 2.99 19.13 3.56
CA ALA A 231 2.00 18.65 4.52
C ALA A 231 1.57 17.20 4.20
N LEU A 232 1.36 16.90 2.93
CA LEU A 232 0.97 15.57 2.47
C LEU A 232 2.10 14.54 2.64
N GLY A 233 3.34 14.93 2.39
CA GLY A 233 4.48 14.06 2.63
C GLY A 233 4.65 13.73 4.11
N ARG A 234 4.44 14.71 5.00
CA ARG A 234 4.40 14.46 6.46
C ARG A 234 3.28 13.52 6.85
N GLU A 235 2.10 13.67 6.27
CA GLU A 235 0.97 12.75 6.49
C GLU A 235 1.35 11.31 6.14
N LYS A 236 2.01 11.08 5.00
CA LYS A 236 2.50 9.75 4.58
C LYS A 236 3.61 9.21 5.49
N ASN A 237 4.42 10.09 6.08
CA ASN A 237 5.46 9.67 7.00
C ASN A 237 4.90 9.26 8.38
N ARG A 238 3.78 9.85 8.82
CA ARG A 238 3.03 9.42 10.03
C ARG A 238 2.25 8.13 9.73
N ARG A 239 2.91 6.99 9.80
CA ARG A 239 2.36 5.70 9.38
C ARG A 239 2.72 4.56 10.33
N ILE A 240 2.00 3.48 10.17
CA ILE A 240 2.37 2.16 10.71
C ILE A 240 2.56 1.22 9.51
N ASP A 241 3.72 0.59 9.45
CA ASP A 241 3.99 -0.50 8.52
C ASP A 241 3.93 -1.84 9.30
N ILE A 242 3.18 -2.81 8.79
CA ILE A 242 3.13 -4.18 9.33
C ILE A 242 3.86 -5.07 8.35
N VAL A 243 5.01 -5.59 8.80
CA VAL A 243 5.88 -6.46 8.01
C VAL A 243 5.60 -7.91 8.40
N LEU A 244 5.09 -8.70 7.47
CA LEU A 244 4.92 -10.13 7.62
C LEU A 244 6.17 -10.82 7.10
N HIS A 245 7.05 -11.22 8.00
CA HIS A 245 8.32 -11.87 7.66
C HIS A 245 8.10 -13.38 7.49
N SER A 246 8.30 -13.87 6.26
CA SER A 246 8.22 -15.30 5.99
C SER A 246 9.53 -15.99 6.35
N SER A 247 9.50 -16.85 7.37
CA SER A 247 10.66 -17.66 7.77
C SER A 247 11.00 -18.81 6.80
N GLN A 248 10.38 -18.86 5.61
CA GLN A 248 10.59 -19.96 4.64
C GLN A 248 11.91 -19.88 3.85
N SER A 249 12.96 -19.28 4.38
CA SER A 249 14.25 -19.19 3.67
C SER A 249 15.26 -20.29 3.98
N ASN A 250 14.95 -21.32 4.80
CA ASN A 250 15.95 -22.31 5.22
C ASN A 250 15.62 -23.80 4.95
N GLU A 251 14.65 -24.11 4.10
CA GLU A 251 14.37 -25.52 3.78
C GLU A 251 14.75 -25.94 2.33
N ILE A 252 15.63 -25.18 1.66
CA ILE A 252 16.21 -25.64 0.40
C ILE A 252 17.73 -25.42 0.48
N ASN A 253 18.41 -26.27 1.21
CA ASN A 253 19.80 -26.64 0.98
C ASN A 253 19.86 -28.11 0.58
#